data_810c17bbd317a285434da779a6d1b0a7
#
_entry.id   810c17bbd317a285434da779a6d1b0a7
#
_cell.length_a   1.000
_cell.length_b   1.000
_cell.length_c   1.000
_cell.angle_alpha   90.00
_cell.angle_beta   90.00
_cell.angle_gamma   90.00
#
_symmetry.space_group_name_H-M   'P 1'
#
loop_
_entity.id
_entity.type
_entity.pdbx_description
1 polymer ?
#
loop_
_entity_poly.entity_id
_entity_poly.type
_entity_poly.pdbx_seq_one_letter_code
_entity_poly.pdbx_strand_id
1 'polypeptide(L)'
;LVDLPAIKEFEKPVFHRFIIQHNQRDNLRDYLTKNGIQTAINYPLPLHLHEASKNLGYKKGDFPIAEKQAKKILSLPIYPELKNTEIKYIVACIKNFFDLQ
;
A
#
# COMPACT_ATOMS: atom_id res chain seq x y z
N LEU A 1 3.98 12.65 -4.40
CA LEU A 1 4.62 11.38 -4.79
C LEU A 1 3.67 10.21 -4.57
N VAL A 2 3.30 9.94 -3.32
CA VAL A 2 2.36 8.87 -2.94
C VAL A 2 1.27 9.43 -2.05
N ASP A 3 0.09 8.80 -2.08
CA ASP A 3 -0.99 9.13 -1.16
C ASP A 3 -0.71 8.44 0.19
N LEU A 4 -0.74 9.22 1.26
CA LEU A 4 -0.53 8.76 2.63
C LEU A 4 -1.86 8.50 3.34
N PRO A 5 -1.86 7.69 4.42
CA PRO A 5 -3.05 7.56 5.27
C PRO A 5 -3.50 8.92 5.81
N ALA A 6 -4.77 9.22 5.68
CA ALA A 6 -5.34 10.43 6.29
C ALA A 6 -5.51 10.20 7.80
N ILE A 7 -4.97 11.12 8.60
CA ILE A 7 -5.05 11.08 10.07
C ILE A 7 -5.68 12.38 10.52
N LYS A 8 -6.77 12.32 11.27
CA LYS A 8 -7.40 13.50 11.86
C LYS A 8 -6.67 13.90 13.13
N GLU A 9 -6.76 15.18 13.50
CA GLU A 9 -6.05 15.76 14.64
C GLU A 9 -6.28 15.02 15.97
N PHE A 10 -7.49 14.48 16.15
CA PHE A 10 -7.87 13.73 17.36
C PHE A 10 -7.60 12.22 17.27
N GLU A 11 -7.06 11.72 16.17
CA GLU A 11 -6.77 10.30 15.96
C GLU A 11 -5.31 10.01 16.29
N LYS A 12 -5.07 8.88 16.97
CA LYS A 12 -3.72 8.35 17.22
C LYS A 12 -3.65 6.90 16.75
N PRO A 13 -3.46 6.67 15.44
CA PRO A 13 -3.37 5.32 14.91
C PRO A 13 -2.10 4.61 15.40
N VAL A 14 -2.20 3.31 15.65
CA VAL A 14 -1.06 2.47 16.04
C VAL A 14 -0.35 1.84 14.84
N PHE A 15 -0.89 1.98 13.62
CA PHE A 15 -0.33 1.47 12.38
C PHE A 15 0.03 -0.02 12.43
N HIS A 16 -0.95 -0.86 12.55
CA HIS A 16 -0.76 -2.29 12.31
C HIS A 16 -0.11 -2.53 10.93
N ARG A 17 -0.52 -1.74 9.93
CA ARG A 17 0.09 -1.62 8.61
C ARG A 17 0.23 -0.16 8.23
N PHE A 18 1.31 0.19 7.56
CA PHE A 18 1.47 1.51 6.97
C PHE A 18 1.28 1.39 5.46
N ILE A 19 0.13 1.82 4.98
CA ILE A 19 -0.29 1.64 3.58
C ILE A 19 -0.21 2.97 2.85
N ILE A 20 0.54 2.99 1.76
CA ILE A 20 0.58 4.08 0.79
C ILE A 20 -0.21 3.69 -0.45
N GLN A 21 -0.60 4.68 -1.26
CA GLN A 21 -1.27 4.43 -2.54
C GLN A 21 -0.58 5.18 -3.67
N HIS A 22 -0.46 4.51 -4.82
CA HIS A 22 0.03 5.13 -6.05
C HIS A 22 -0.44 4.36 -7.29
N ASN A 23 -0.63 5.07 -8.40
CA ASN A 23 -1.07 4.47 -9.66
C ASN A 23 -0.04 3.50 -10.24
N GLN A 24 1.25 3.75 -10.03
CA GLN A 24 2.34 2.88 -10.46
C GLN A 24 2.81 1.93 -9.33
N ARG A 25 1.87 1.46 -8.51
CA ARG A 25 2.14 0.61 -7.34
C ARG A 25 3.04 -0.60 -7.66
N ASP A 26 2.79 -1.28 -8.77
CA ASP A 26 3.55 -2.48 -9.12
C ASP A 26 5.00 -2.15 -9.51
N ASN A 27 5.21 -1.08 -10.27
CA ASN A 27 6.55 -0.61 -10.62
C ASN A 27 7.32 -0.16 -9.36
N LEU A 28 6.66 0.56 -8.47
CA LEU A 28 7.25 0.97 -7.18
C LEU A 28 7.61 -0.24 -6.33
N ARG A 29 6.73 -1.23 -6.22
CA ARG A 29 7.00 -2.48 -5.49
C ARG A 29 8.25 -3.17 -6.03
N ASP A 30 8.34 -3.32 -7.35
CA ASP A 30 9.46 -4.01 -7.99
C ASP A 30 10.77 -3.24 -7.79
N TYR A 31 10.73 -1.92 -7.86
CA TYR A 31 11.88 -1.07 -7.57
C TYR A 31 12.33 -1.20 -6.11
N LEU A 32 11.41 -1.15 -5.16
CA LEU A 32 11.72 -1.31 -3.74
C LEU A 32 12.31 -2.69 -3.44
N THR A 33 11.75 -3.75 -4.04
CA THR A 33 12.28 -5.12 -3.92
C THR A 33 13.74 -5.21 -4.41
N LYS A 34 14.06 -4.60 -5.55
CA LYS A 34 15.43 -4.53 -6.08
C LYS A 34 16.40 -3.80 -5.14
N ASN A 35 15.87 -2.87 -4.33
CA ASN A 35 16.65 -2.13 -3.33
C ASN A 35 16.59 -2.76 -1.92
N GLY A 36 16.18 -4.02 -1.82
CA GLY A 36 16.18 -4.77 -0.56
C GLY A 36 15.05 -4.42 0.40
N ILE A 37 14.01 -3.71 -0.07
CA ILE A 37 12.86 -3.31 0.74
C ILE A 37 11.70 -4.25 0.45
N GLN A 38 11.30 -5.02 1.45
CA GLN A 38 10.15 -5.91 1.39
C GLN A 38 8.85 -5.13 1.56
N THR A 39 7.89 -5.38 0.68
CA THR A 39 6.55 -4.77 0.73
C THR A 39 5.48 -5.84 0.59
N ALA A 40 4.24 -5.50 0.89
CA ALA A 40 3.09 -6.40 0.73
C ALA A 40 1.89 -5.66 0.14
N ILE A 41 1.00 -6.41 -0.48
CA ILE A 41 -0.29 -5.88 -0.95
C ILE A 41 -1.38 -6.56 -0.13
N ASN A 42 -2.04 -5.80 0.71
CA ASN A 42 -3.09 -6.29 1.59
C ASN A 42 -4.42 -5.55 1.32
N TYR A 43 -5.23 -5.98 0.35
CA TYR A 43 -5.09 -7.19 -0.46
C TYR A 43 -5.28 -6.85 -1.94
N PRO A 44 -4.76 -7.63 -2.88
CA PRO A 44 -4.82 -7.27 -4.31
C PRO A 44 -6.21 -7.43 -4.91
N LEU A 45 -7.07 -8.23 -4.28
CA LEU A 45 -8.43 -8.48 -4.73
C LEU A 45 -9.43 -8.06 -3.65
N PRO A 46 -10.40 -7.17 -3.96
CA PRO A 46 -11.47 -6.81 -3.02
C PRO A 46 -12.30 -8.01 -2.58
N LEU A 47 -12.79 -7.98 -1.34
CA LEU A 47 -13.49 -9.13 -0.72
C LEU A 47 -14.68 -9.63 -1.54
N HIS A 48 -15.44 -8.72 -2.16
CA HIS A 48 -16.63 -9.08 -2.95
C HIS A 48 -16.31 -9.80 -4.28
N LEU A 49 -15.03 -9.75 -4.72
CA LEU A 49 -14.58 -10.42 -5.94
C LEU A 49 -13.87 -11.75 -5.66
N HIS A 50 -13.76 -12.17 -4.42
CA HIS A 50 -13.23 -13.47 -4.06
C HIS A 50 -14.20 -14.60 -4.40
N GLU A 51 -13.67 -15.76 -4.72
CA GLU A 51 -14.45 -16.99 -4.97
C GLU A 51 -15.40 -17.30 -3.79
N ALA A 52 -14.90 -17.17 -2.57
CA ALA A 52 -15.68 -17.39 -1.35
C ALA A 52 -16.89 -16.44 -1.19
N SER A 53 -16.89 -15.32 -1.91
CA SER A 53 -17.97 -14.32 -1.85
C SER A 53 -19.01 -14.45 -2.97
N LYS A 54 -18.86 -15.43 -3.86
CA LYS A 54 -19.77 -15.61 -5.03
C LYS A 54 -21.23 -15.69 -4.65
N ASN A 55 -21.54 -16.35 -3.53
CA ASN A 55 -22.92 -16.55 -3.09
C ASN A 55 -23.60 -15.27 -2.57
N LEU A 56 -22.84 -14.19 -2.39
CA LEU A 56 -23.36 -12.91 -1.91
C LEU A 56 -23.98 -12.05 -3.04
N GLY A 57 -23.78 -12.44 -4.30
CA GLY A 57 -24.39 -11.78 -5.46
C GLY A 57 -23.72 -10.46 -5.87
N TYR A 58 -22.61 -10.08 -5.28
CA TYR A 58 -21.84 -8.90 -5.70
C TYR A 58 -20.99 -9.16 -6.94
N LYS A 59 -20.76 -8.11 -7.71
CA LYS A 59 -19.98 -8.15 -8.94
C LYS A 59 -19.03 -6.97 -9.05
N LYS A 60 -18.13 -7.00 -10.01
CA LYS A 60 -17.25 -5.89 -10.35
C LYS A 60 -18.09 -4.62 -10.62
N GLY A 61 -17.66 -3.51 -10.03
CA GLY A 61 -18.35 -2.23 -10.10
C GLY A 61 -19.23 -1.93 -8.89
N ASP A 62 -19.59 -2.92 -8.07
CA ASP A 62 -20.48 -2.73 -6.92
C ASP A 62 -19.80 -1.95 -5.78
N PHE A 63 -18.47 -2.08 -5.63
CA PHE A 63 -17.68 -1.36 -4.64
C PHE A 63 -16.49 -0.65 -5.30
N PRO A 64 -16.73 0.44 -6.04
CA PRO A 64 -15.73 1.06 -6.90
C PRO A 64 -14.54 1.63 -6.13
N ILE A 65 -14.73 2.12 -4.91
CA ILE A 65 -13.64 2.64 -4.07
C ILE A 65 -12.70 1.50 -3.66
N ALA A 66 -13.24 0.39 -3.15
CA ALA A 66 -12.46 -0.78 -2.77
C ALA A 66 -11.69 -1.37 -3.97
N GLU A 67 -12.33 -1.44 -5.12
CA GLU A 67 -11.73 -1.92 -6.37
C GLU A 67 -10.59 -1.02 -6.85
N LYS A 68 -10.76 0.30 -6.74
CA LYS A 68 -9.73 1.29 -7.07
C LYS A 68 -8.54 1.21 -6.11
N GLN A 69 -8.81 1.12 -4.81
CA GLN A 69 -7.76 1.01 -3.79
C GLN A 69 -6.94 -0.28 -3.92
N ALA A 70 -7.57 -1.41 -4.19
CA ALA A 70 -6.88 -2.68 -4.37
C ALA A 70 -5.79 -2.64 -5.46
N LYS A 71 -5.95 -1.76 -6.45
CA LYS A 71 -4.97 -1.54 -7.52
C LYS A 71 -3.80 -0.63 -7.12
N LYS A 72 -3.94 0.15 -6.04
CA LYS A 72 -3.00 1.22 -5.68
C LYS A 72 -2.26 1.00 -4.38
N ILE A 73 -2.82 0.22 -3.45
CA ILE A 73 -2.29 0.04 -2.11
C ILE A 73 -0.97 -0.73 -2.10
N LEU A 74 -0.06 -0.29 -1.24
CA LEU A 74 1.22 -0.95 -0.96
C LEU A 74 1.56 -0.78 0.51
N SER A 75 1.73 -1.89 1.22
CA SER A 75 2.14 -1.89 2.63
C SER A 75 3.65 -1.80 2.73
N LEU A 76 4.16 -0.76 3.38
CA LEU A 76 5.57 -0.58 3.68
C LEU A 76 5.97 -1.35 4.94
N PRO A 77 7.27 -1.63 5.15
CA PRO A 77 7.75 -2.25 6.39
C PRO A 77 7.35 -1.42 7.60
N ILE A 78 6.77 -2.06 8.61
CA ILE A 78 6.46 -1.46 9.90
C ILE A 78 6.51 -2.53 10.98
N TYR A 79 7.37 -2.32 12.00
CA TYR A 79 7.53 -3.17 13.16
C TYR A 79 8.30 -2.37 14.24
N PRO A 80 8.18 -2.72 15.54
CA PRO A 80 8.75 -1.90 16.63
C PRO A 80 10.25 -1.67 16.52
N GLU A 81 10.99 -2.66 16.01
CA GLU A 81 12.46 -2.63 15.90
C GLU A 81 12.98 -1.86 14.68
N LEU A 82 12.07 -1.35 13.81
CA LEU A 82 12.46 -0.60 12.62
C LEU A 82 13.19 0.69 13.02
N LYS A 83 14.47 0.79 12.59
CA LYS A 83 15.33 1.92 12.94
C LYS A 83 15.03 3.16 12.10
N ASN A 84 15.29 4.33 12.67
CA ASN A 84 15.15 5.60 11.95
C ASN A 84 16.01 5.66 10.67
N THR A 85 17.18 5.03 10.66
CA THR A 85 18.04 4.92 9.48
C THR A 85 17.39 4.10 8.37
N GLU A 86 16.69 3.03 8.73
CA GLU A 86 15.95 2.18 7.78
C GLU A 86 14.72 2.93 7.22
N ILE A 87 14.01 3.66 8.07
CA ILE A 87 12.89 4.52 7.62
C ILE A 87 13.37 5.57 6.61
N LYS A 88 14.47 6.25 6.91
CA LYS A 88 15.08 7.23 6.01
C LYS A 88 15.50 6.61 4.67
N TYR A 89 16.04 5.40 4.72
CA TYR A 89 16.41 4.64 3.51
C TYR A 89 15.18 4.32 2.64
N ILE A 90 14.10 3.82 3.26
CA ILE A 90 12.85 3.53 2.55
C ILE A 90 12.31 4.79 1.87
N VAL A 91 12.25 5.91 2.63
CA VAL A 91 11.79 7.20 2.10
C VAL A 91 12.66 7.70 0.95
N ALA A 92 13.99 7.57 1.07
CA ALA A 92 14.92 7.94 0.01
C ALA A 92 14.70 7.09 -1.25
N CYS A 93 14.52 5.79 -1.12
CA CYS A 93 14.24 4.91 -2.26
C CYS A 93 12.93 5.28 -2.96
N ILE A 94 11.87 5.59 -2.21
CA ILE A 94 10.60 6.04 -2.80
C ILE A 94 10.80 7.35 -3.58
N LYS A 95 11.49 8.33 -3.01
CA LYS A 95 11.79 9.59 -3.69
C LYS A 95 12.59 9.36 -4.98
N ASN A 96 13.67 8.58 -4.89
CA ASN A 96 14.51 8.26 -6.04
C ASN A 96 13.74 7.56 -7.17
N PHE A 97 12.77 6.70 -6.84
CA PHE A 97 11.92 6.08 -7.84
C PHE A 97 11.20 7.11 -8.70
N PHE A 98 10.68 8.19 -8.09
CA PHE A 98 9.98 9.25 -8.80
C PHE A 98 10.92 10.23 -9.50
N ASP A 99 12.13 10.44 -8.97
CA ASP A 99 13.13 11.32 -9.58
C ASP A 99 13.75 10.70 -10.86
N LEU A 100 13.72 9.38 -10.99
CA LEU A 100 14.21 8.64 -12.14
C LEU A 100 13.22 8.54 -13.32
N GLN A 101 12.04 9.12 -13.17
CA GLN A 101 10.95 9.10 -14.19
C GLN A 101 10.88 10.39 -15.05
#